data_9bf46d364203ba19f02ed82ba473649f
#
_entry.id   9bf46d364203ba19f02ed82ba473649f
#
_cell.length_a   1.000
_cell.length_b   1.000
_cell.length_c   1.000
_cell.angle_alpha   90.00
_cell.angle_beta   90.00
_cell.angle_gamma   90.00
#
_symmetry.space_group_name_H-M   'P 1'
#
loop_
_entity.id
_entity.type
_entity.pdbx_description
1 polymer ?
#
loop_
_entity_poly.entity_id
_entity_poly.type
_entity_poly.pdbx_seq_one_letter_code
_entity_poly.pdbx_strand_id
1 'polypeptide(L)'
;ISELDIKFISYNFKALLNLGINFKSMYMDMMIAYHLISSQTKIDPIIPIVEYSKLEPKDFKTAFGKINVELITAQDFSKYLSAISIGILAIYDELNYLLKKEDLYKILMENEMPLIPVLSLMERKGIEIDVQYFKNYSLELDKELLKIEKAIYEEAGEEFNINSPKQLGDILFVKLNLPSGKKTKTGYSTDVMVLEDLESYGYNIARLLLDYRKLNKLKTTYVDTLPLLVDENSRIHTTFNQIGTATGRLSSSDPNLQNIPVKTDDGIKIREGFVAGAGKVLMSIDYSQVELRVLTSMSKDENLIEAYREEKDLHDLTARRIFNLSDSETVSREQRTIAKIINFSIIYGKTPFGLAKELKIPVKDASEYIKKYFEQYPKVTSFEREVIEFGEEHGYVKTLFGRKRYISGIDSKNKTIKSQAERMAVNTVIQGTAAEVLKKVMVKVYDVLKDKEEIALLLQVHDELIFEVEESSVEKYSEILADIMKNTVQLEDVKLNININIGKNWAEAK
;
A
#
# COMPACT_ATOMS: atom_id res chain seq x y z
N ILE A 1 -28.16 7.56 19.85
CA ILE A 1 -26.85 6.95 20.16
C ILE A 1 -25.83 8.06 20.45
N SER A 2 -25.78 9.12 19.64
CA SER A 2 -24.88 10.26 19.82
C SER A 2 -25.00 10.99 21.16
N GLU A 3 -26.15 10.89 21.86
CA GLU A 3 -26.41 11.54 23.11
C GLU A 3 -26.19 10.65 24.36
N LEU A 4 -26.05 9.33 24.14
CA LEU A 4 -25.87 8.37 25.23
C LEU A 4 -24.44 8.43 25.77
N ASP A 5 -24.32 8.61 27.09
CA ASP A 5 -23.03 8.61 27.81
C ASP A 5 -22.63 7.18 28.22
N ILE A 6 -22.48 6.32 27.21
CA ILE A 6 -22.07 4.92 27.36
C ILE A 6 -20.89 4.61 26.46
N LYS A 7 -20.13 3.59 26.84
CA LYS A 7 -19.01 3.10 26.03
C LYS A 7 -19.52 2.08 25.03
N PHE A 8 -19.35 2.38 23.74
CA PHE A 8 -19.73 1.47 22.67
C PHE A 8 -18.56 0.57 22.29
N ILE A 9 -18.86 -0.72 22.10
CA ILE A 9 -17.96 -1.71 21.53
C ILE A 9 -18.61 -2.18 20.24
N SER A 10 -17.86 -2.21 19.16
CA SER A 10 -18.33 -2.69 17.86
C SER A 10 -17.30 -3.59 17.21
N TYR A 11 -17.74 -4.42 16.29
CA TYR A 11 -16.81 -5.16 15.43
C TYR A 11 -16.15 -4.26 14.38
N ASN A 12 -16.87 -3.27 13.85
CA ASN A 12 -16.37 -2.35 12.83
C ASN A 12 -17.10 -1.00 12.94
N PHE A 13 -16.51 -0.05 13.66
CA PHE A 13 -17.09 1.29 13.83
C PHE A 13 -17.11 2.08 12.53
N LYS A 14 -16.10 1.92 11.67
CA LYS A 14 -16.03 2.65 10.40
C LYS A 14 -17.24 2.37 9.52
N ALA A 15 -17.65 1.10 9.42
CA ALA A 15 -18.85 0.75 8.67
C ALA A 15 -20.11 1.43 9.22
N LEU A 16 -20.24 1.53 10.54
CA LEU A 16 -21.38 2.21 11.19
C LEU A 16 -21.34 3.72 10.97
N LEU A 17 -20.17 4.36 11.04
CA LEU A 17 -20.00 5.79 10.73
C LEU A 17 -20.36 6.09 9.26
N ASN A 18 -20.00 5.21 8.34
CA ASN A 18 -20.33 5.36 6.91
C ASN A 18 -21.85 5.26 6.66
N LEU A 19 -22.58 4.54 7.51
CA LEU A 19 -24.04 4.50 7.49
C LEU A 19 -24.70 5.71 8.19
N GLY A 20 -23.91 6.70 8.63
CA GLY A 20 -24.41 7.90 9.32
C GLY A 20 -24.69 7.70 10.81
N ILE A 21 -24.31 6.58 11.40
CA ILE A 21 -24.49 6.32 12.83
C ILE A 21 -23.33 6.97 13.60
N ASN A 22 -23.61 8.04 14.33
CA ASN A 22 -22.59 8.75 15.11
C ASN A 22 -22.58 8.28 16.57
N PHE A 23 -21.39 8.20 17.17
CA PHE A 23 -21.15 7.76 18.54
C PHE A 23 -20.50 8.89 19.34
N LYS A 24 -20.97 9.13 20.58
CA LYS A 24 -20.30 10.03 21.52
C LYS A 24 -18.96 9.44 21.98
N SER A 25 -18.90 8.12 22.15
CA SER A 25 -17.70 7.41 22.60
C SER A 25 -17.57 6.04 21.92
N MET A 26 -16.64 5.93 21.01
CA MET A 26 -16.19 4.65 20.47
C MET A 26 -15.10 4.08 21.39
N TYR A 27 -15.41 3.01 22.11
CA TYR A 27 -14.51 2.51 23.13
C TYR A 27 -13.52 1.48 22.60
N MET A 28 -14.00 0.50 21.85
CA MET A 28 -13.13 -0.54 21.25
C MET A 28 -13.73 -1.10 19.96
N ASP A 29 -12.96 -1.03 18.89
CA ASP A 29 -13.22 -1.77 17.65
C ASP A 29 -12.57 -3.14 17.75
N MET A 30 -13.38 -4.19 17.76
CA MET A 30 -12.92 -5.56 18.03
C MET A 30 -12.14 -6.15 16.86
N MET A 31 -12.45 -5.75 15.63
CA MET A 31 -11.72 -6.17 14.45
C MET A 31 -10.28 -5.65 14.49
N ILE A 32 -10.10 -4.37 14.84
CA ILE A 32 -8.78 -3.74 14.96
C ILE A 32 -8.02 -4.30 16.17
N ALA A 33 -8.71 -4.49 17.30
CA ALA A 33 -8.14 -5.09 18.52
C ALA A 33 -7.56 -6.47 18.23
N TYR A 34 -8.35 -7.33 17.59
CA TYR A 34 -7.90 -8.67 17.22
C TYR A 34 -6.78 -8.66 16.18
N HIS A 35 -6.84 -7.76 15.19
CA HIS A 35 -5.75 -7.56 14.23
C HIS A 35 -4.41 -7.22 14.89
N LEU A 36 -4.42 -6.34 15.88
CA LEU A 36 -3.21 -5.98 16.63
C LEU A 36 -2.60 -7.17 17.38
N ILE A 37 -3.44 -8.05 17.94
CA ILE A 37 -3.01 -9.24 18.68
C ILE A 37 -2.52 -10.34 17.74
N SER A 38 -3.26 -10.61 16.65
CA SER A 38 -3.04 -11.79 15.79
C SER A 38 -2.22 -11.50 14.52
N SER A 39 -2.08 -10.23 14.12
CA SER A 39 -1.53 -9.79 12.82
C SER A 39 -2.30 -10.32 11.60
N GLN A 40 -3.51 -10.87 11.77
CA GLN A 40 -4.34 -11.35 10.67
C GLN A 40 -4.97 -10.19 9.91
N THR A 41 -5.10 -10.31 8.58
CA THR A 41 -5.60 -9.24 7.71
C THR A 41 -7.00 -9.51 7.15
N LYS A 42 -7.48 -10.72 7.22
CA LYS A 42 -8.84 -11.12 6.81
C LYS A 42 -9.53 -11.75 8.01
N ILE A 43 -10.36 -10.98 8.68
CA ILE A 43 -10.98 -11.36 9.93
C ILE A 43 -12.49 -11.40 9.73
N ASP A 44 -13.08 -12.59 9.90
CA ASP A 44 -14.52 -12.76 10.07
C ASP A 44 -14.86 -12.54 11.56
N PRO A 45 -15.96 -11.87 11.92
CA PRO A 45 -16.33 -11.65 13.34
C PRO A 45 -16.37 -12.90 14.20
N ILE A 46 -16.67 -14.04 13.63
CA ILE A 46 -16.75 -15.30 14.40
C ILE A 46 -15.36 -15.83 14.79
N ILE A 47 -14.30 -15.52 14.04
CA ILE A 47 -12.96 -16.06 14.31
C ILE A 47 -12.51 -15.72 15.73
N PRO A 48 -12.43 -14.44 16.15
CA PRO A 48 -12.06 -14.12 17.53
C PRO A 48 -13.08 -14.61 18.56
N ILE A 49 -14.38 -14.70 18.21
CA ILE A 49 -15.40 -15.19 19.13
C ILE A 49 -15.14 -16.68 19.44
N VAL A 50 -14.91 -17.49 18.43
CA VAL A 50 -14.62 -18.94 18.60
C VAL A 50 -13.28 -19.15 19.31
N GLU A 51 -12.28 -18.33 18.99
CA GLU A 51 -10.93 -18.46 19.56
C GLU A 51 -10.88 -18.10 21.04
N TYR A 52 -11.59 -17.05 21.47
CA TYR A 52 -11.52 -16.50 22.84
C TYR A 52 -12.77 -16.68 23.69
N SER A 53 -13.78 -17.39 23.19
CA SER A 53 -14.96 -17.73 23.99
C SER A 53 -15.35 -19.21 23.77
N LYS A 54 -16.34 -19.67 24.52
CA LYS A 54 -16.97 -21.00 24.32
C LYS A 54 -18.18 -20.94 23.39
N LEU A 55 -18.40 -19.81 22.71
CA LEU A 55 -19.52 -19.61 21.81
C LEU A 55 -19.12 -19.99 20.40
N GLU A 56 -20.01 -20.64 19.70
CA GLU A 56 -19.83 -21.06 18.30
C GLU A 56 -20.94 -20.46 17.42
N PRO A 57 -20.96 -19.14 17.20
CA PRO A 57 -21.93 -18.53 16.30
C PRO A 57 -21.68 -19.01 14.88
N LYS A 58 -22.76 -19.11 14.09
CA LYS A 58 -22.63 -19.43 12.67
C LYS A 58 -22.10 -18.20 11.91
N ASP A 59 -21.21 -18.42 10.94
CA ASP A 59 -20.88 -17.39 9.96
C ASP A 59 -22.09 -17.06 9.07
N PHE A 60 -22.03 -15.92 8.38
CA PHE A 60 -23.15 -15.46 7.54
C PHE A 60 -23.54 -16.50 6.49
N LYS A 61 -22.55 -17.12 5.84
CA LYS A 61 -22.78 -18.12 4.81
C LYS A 61 -23.43 -19.40 5.37
N THR A 62 -23.01 -19.81 6.54
CA THR A 62 -23.59 -20.99 7.25
C THR A 62 -24.99 -20.68 7.78
N ALA A 63 -25.26 -19.44 8.21
CA ALA A 63 -26.56 -19.02 8.71
C ALA A 63 -27.61 -18.87 7.59
N PHE A 64 -27.22 -18.29 6.45
CA PHE A 64 -28.13 -17.88 5.39
C PHE A 64 -27.84 -18.48 4.00
N GLY A 65 -26.74 -19.20 3.83
CA GLY A 65 -26.35 -19.78 2.54
C GLY A 65 -25.99 -18.72 1.49
N LYS A 66 -26.53 -18.91 0.28
CA LYS A 66 -26.38 -17.97 -0.86
C LYS A 66 -27.61 -17.07 -1.06
N ILE A 67 -28.44 -16.90 -0.04
CA ILE A 67 -29.63 -16.07 -0.11
C ILE A 67 -29.24 -14.60 -0.30
N ASN A 68 -29.96 -13.88 -1.16
CA ASN A 68 -29.81 -12.42 -1.21
C ASN A 68 -30.20 -11.82 0.13
N VAL A 69 -29.37 -10.90 0.66
CA VAL A 69 -29.56 -10.25 1.97
C VAL A 69 -30.96 -9.64 2.08
N GLU A 70 -31.51 -9.07 1.01
CA GLU A 70 -32.85 -8.48 0.96
C GLU A 70 -33.99 -9.47 1.22
N LEU A 71 -33.73 -10.76 1.05
CA LEU A 71 -34.70 -11.85 1.29
C LEU A 71 -34.63 -12.41 2.70
N ILE A 72 -33.67 -11.98 3.52
CA ILE A 72 -33.55 -12.40 4.91
C ILE A 72 -34.58 -11.66 5.75
N THR A 73 -35.38 -12.42 6.53
CA THR A 73 -36.36 -11.75 7.41
C THR A 73 -35.66 -10.92 8.47
N ALA A 74 -36.23 -9.78 8.87
CA ALA A 74 -35.70 -8.93 9.92
C ALA A 74 -35.52 -9.71 11.25
N GLN A 75 -36.39 -10.71 11.52
CA GLN A 75 -36.31 -11.55 12.71
C GLN A 75 -35.09 -12.47 12.67
N ASP A 76 -34.79 -13.13 11.57
CA ASP A 76 -33.67 -14.07 11.46
C ASP A 76 -32.35 -13.30 11.42
N PHE A 77 -32.32 -12.16 10.71
CA PHE A 77 -31.16 -11.28 10.72
C PHE A 77 -30.86 -10.68 12.12
N SER A 78 -31.90 -10.29 12.85
CA SER A 78 -31.77 -9.81 14.24
C SER A 78 -31.22 -10.90 15.17
N LYS A 79 -31.68 -12.15 15.05
CA LYS A 79 -31.12 -13.28 15.83
C LYS A 79 -29.64 -13.51 15.53
N TYR A 80 -29.26 -13.45 14.25
CA TYR A 80 -27.87 -13.56 13.82
C TYR A 80 -27.00 -12.45 14.41
N LEU A 81 -27.42 -11.19 14.26
CA LEU A 81 -26.70 -10.04 14.81
C LEU A 81 -26.61 -10.07 16.33
N SER A 82 -27.66 -10.55 17.01
CA SER A 82 -27.66 -10.70 18.47
C SER A 82 -26.62 -11.75 18.92
N ALA A 83 -26.51 -12.87 18.23
CA ALA A 83 -25.50 -13.89 18.52
C ALA A 83 -24.08 -13.35 18.37
N ILE A 84 -23.81 -12.60 17.28
CA ILE A 84 -22.52 -11.93 17.06
C ILE A 84 -22.24 -10.88 18.14
N SER A 85 -23.22 -10.06 18.49
CA SER A 85 -23.09 -9.01 19.53
C SER A 85 -22.79 -9.58 20.90
N ILE A 86 -23.47 -10.67 21.30
CA ILE A 86 -23.19 -11.41 22.54
C ILE A 86 -21.76 -11.99 22.49
N GLY A 87 -21.36 -12.56 21.37
CA GLY A 87 -20.02 -13.09 21.17
C GLY A 87 -18.93 -11.99 21.32
N ILE A 88 -19.14 -10.84 20.69
CA ILE A 88 -18.24 -9.67 20.82
C ILE A 88 -18.10 -9.24 22.28
N LEU A 89 -19.21 -9.17 23.01
CA LEU A 89 -19.20 -8.79 24.43
C LEU A 89 -18.47 -9.84 25.28
N ALA A 90 -18.65 -11.14 24.98
CA ALA A 90 -18.03 -12.23 25.71
C ALA A 90 -16.48 -12.24 25.60
N ILE A 91 -15.92 -11.77 24.47
CA ILE A 91 -14.46 -11.77 24.26
C ILE A 91 -13.81 -10.43 24.64
N TYR A 92 -14.58 -9.41 24.97
CA TYR A 92 -14.07 -8.07 25.24
C TYR A 92 -13.01 -8.05 26.35
N ASP A 93 -13.29 -8.67 27.48
CA ASP A 93 -12.38 -8.66 28.63
C ASP A 93 -11.05 -9.36 28.30
N GLU A 94 -11.10 -10.46 27.58
CA GLU A 94 -9.91 -11.22 27.17
C GLU A 94 -9.06 -10.42 26.18
N LEU A 95 -9.68 -9.84 25.14
CA LEU A 95 -8.92 -9.03 24.17
C LEU A 95 -8.33 -7.77 24.83
N ASN A 96 -9.07 -7.13 25.75
CA ASN A 96 -8.57 -5.99 26.52
C ASN A 96 -7.40 -6.36 27.44
N TYR A 97 -7.47 -7.55 28.07
CA TYR A 97 -6.36 -8.09 28.85
C TYR A 97 -5.14 -8.37 27.96
N LEU A 98 -5.31 -9.05 26.82
CA LEU A 98 -4.22 -9.36 25.90
C LEU A 98 -3.58 -8.10 25.33
N LEU A 99 -4.36 -7.09 24.94
CA LEU A 99 -3.82 -5.82 24.45
C LEU A 99 -2.93 -5.14 25.49
N LYS A 100 -3.30 -5.17 26.76
CA LYS A 100 -2.49 -4.61 27.85
C LYS A 100 -1.24 -5.44 28.14
N LYS A 101 -1.39 -6.77 28.21
CA LYS A 101 -0.32 -7.72 28.45
C LYS A 101 0.78 -7.62 27.36
N GLU A 102 0.34 -7.42 26.12
CA GLU A 102 1.23 -7.37 24.96
C GLU A 102 1.70 -5.95 24.60
N ASP A 103 1.42 -4.93 25.43
CA ASP A 103 1.73 -3.51 25.23
C ASP A 103 1.13 -2.90 23.94
N LEU A 104 0.01 -3.47 23.46
CA LEU A 104 -0.67 -3.03 22.23
C LEU A 104 -1.82 -2.06 22.50
N TYR A 105 -2.25 -1.93 23.76
CA TYR A 105 -3.40 -1.10 24.15
C TYR A 105 -3.19 0.38 23.80
N LYS A 106 -1.99 0.89 23.99
CA LYS A 106 -1.63 2.27 23.64
C LYS A 106 -1.75 2.52 22.14
N ILE A 107 -1.28 1.59 21.31
CA ILE A 107 -1.41 1.69 19.85
C ILE A 107 -2.87 1.69 19.44
N LEU A 108 -3.69 0.81 20.03
CA LEU A 108 -5.12 0.80 19.75
C LEU A 108 -5.75 2.16 20.04
N MET A 109 -5.54 2.70 21.24
CA MET A 109 -6.26 3.88 21.74
C MET A 109 -5.73 5.20 21.18
N GLU A 110 -4.43 5.31 20.93
CA GLU A 110 -3.81 6.57 20.49
C GLU A 110 -3.61 6.67 18.98
N ASN A 111 -3.63 5.54 18.27
CA ASN A 111 -3.35 5.52 16.83
C ASN A 111 -4.52 4.95 16.03
N GLU A 112 -4.99 3.73 16.37
CA GLU A 112 -5.95 3.03 15.51
C GLU A 112 -7.39 3.49 15.72
N MET A 113 -7.85 3.66 16.96
CA MET A 113 -9.22 4.14 17.24
C MET A 113 -9.47 5.57 16.73
N PRO A 114 -8.56 6.55 16.97
CA PRO A 114 -8.73 7.89 16.42
C PRO A 114 -8.67 7.98 14.90
N LEU A 115 -8.08 7.00 14.23
CA LEU A 115 -8.01 6.96 12.77
C LEU A 115 -9.36 6.57 12.13
N ILE A 116 -10.23 5.87 12.84
CA ILE A 116 -11.53 5.42 12.32
C ILE A 116 -12.38 6.56 11.74
N PRO A 117 -12.67 7.66 12.48
CA PRO A 117 -13.43 8.76 11.93
C PRO A 117 -12.73 9.49 10.78
N VAL A 118 -11.40 9.51 10.75
CA VAL A 118 -10.62 10.08 9.65
C VAL A 118 -10.93 9.33 8.36
N LEU A 119 -10.78 8.00 8.40
CA LEU A 119 -11.01 7.15 7.22
C LEU A 119 -12.49 7.20 6.78
N SER A 120 -13.42 7.20 7.73
CA SER A 120 -14.85 7.35 7.40
C SER A 120 -15.15 8.68 6.70
N LEU A 121 -14.53 9.79 7.15
CA LEU A 121 -14.71 11.09 6.49
C LEU A 121 -14.14 11.10 5.08
N MET A 122 -12.94 10.55 4.88
CA MET A 122 -12.30 10.41 3.57
C MET A 122 -13.17 9.58 2.60
N GLU A 123 -13.65 8.42 3.06
CA GLU A 123 -14.50 7.53 2.27
C GLU A 123 -15.82 8.22 1.87
N ARG A 124 -16.48 8.91 2.79
CA ARG A 124 -17.73 9.64 2.51
C ARG A 124 -17.53 10.87 1.62
N LYS A 125 -16.38 11.54 1.74
CA LYS A 125 -16.07 12.70 0.88
C LYS A 125 -15.78 12.29 -0.54
N GLY A 126 -14.98 11.24 -0.73
CA GLY A 126 -14.55 10.77 -2.05
C GLY A 126 -13.72 11.79 -2.83
N ILE A 127 -13.23 11.41 -3.99
CA ILE A 127 -12.47 12.26 -4.91
C ILE A 127 -13.23 12.42 -6.23
N GLU A 128 -13.28 13.64 -6.75
CA GLU A 128 -13.98 13.96 -8.01
C GLU A 128 -13.18 13.48 -9.22
N ILE A 129 -13.88 12.98 -10.24
CA ILE A 129 -13.29 12.63 -11.53
C ILE A 129 -13.99 13.31 -12.69
N ASP A 130 -13.25 13.60 -13.75
CA ASP A 130 -13.81 14.02 -15.03
C ASP A 130 -14.26 12.78 -15.83
N VAL A 131 -15.54 12.46 -15.73
CA VAL A 131 -16.17 11.33 -16.44
C VAL A 131 -15.99 11.42 -17.95
N GLN A 132 -16.04 12.64 -18.53
CA GLN A 132 -15.90 12.82 -19.98
C GLN A 132 -14.45 12.60 -20.42
N TYR A 133 -13.48 13.02 -19.62
CA TYR A 133 -12.07 12.74 -19.85
C TYR A 133 -11.83 11.22 -19.93
N PHE A 134 -12.32 10.44 -18.96
CA PHE A 134 -12.16 8.99 -18.96
C PHE A 134 -12.83 8.31 -20.17
N LYS A 135 -14.01 8.76 -20.59
CA LYS A 135 -14.66 8.26 -21.81
C LYS A 135 -13.82 8.51 -23.06
N ASN A 136 -13.25 9.71 -23.19
CA ASN A 136 -12.38 10.06 -24.31
C ASN A 136 -11.10 9.21 -24.28
N TYR A 137 -10.49 9.06 -23.12
CA TYR A 137 -9.27 8.25 -22.96
C TYR A 137 -9.53 6.76 -23.23
N SER A 138 -10.69 6.24 -22.87
CA SER A 138 -11.12 4.87 -23.24
C SER A 138 -11.10 4.66 -24.75
N LEU A 139 -11.64 5.62 -25.52
CA LEU A 139 -11.63 5.56 -26.99
C LEU A 139 -10.22 5.65 -27.60
N GLU A 140 -9.32 6.38 -26.98
CA GLU A 140 -7.90 6.42 -27.40
C GLU A 140 -7.24 5.05 -27.18
N LEU A 141 -7.43 4.46 -26.00
CA LEU A 141 -6.90 3.14 -25.66
C LEU A 141 -7.46 2.03 -26.57
N ASP A 142 -8.74 2.09 -26.94
CA ASP A 142 -9.32 1.14 -27.90
C ASP A 142 -8.61 1.18 -29.26
N LYS A 143 -8.30 2.37 -29.77
CA LYS A 143 -7.56 2.53 -31.02
C LYS A 143 -6.14 1.97 -30.94
N GLU A 144 -5.49 2.18 -29.81
CA GLU A 144 -4.14 1.68 -29.58
C GLU A 144 -4.11 0.17 -29.41
N LEU A 145 -5.01 -0.39 -28.62
CA LEU A 145 -5.18 -1.83 -28.43
C LEU A 145 -5.48 -2.54 -29.75
N LEU A 146 -6.34 -2.00 -30.61
CA LEU A 146 -6.64 -2.55 -31.94
C LEU A 146 -5.40 -2.58 -32.86
N LYS A 147 -4.51 -1.58 -32.76
CA LYS A 147 -3.24 -1.59 -33.53
C LYS A 147 -2.31 -2.70 -33.05
N ILE A 148 -2.17 -2.83 -31.72
CA ILE A 148 -1.29 -3.85 -31.12
C ILE A 148 -1.87 -5.25 -31.41
N GLU A 149 -3.18 -5.43 -31.30
CA GLU A 149 -3.87 -6.70 -31.60
C GLU A 149 -3.62 -7.15 -33.02
N LYS A 150 -3.77 -6.25 -34.02
CA LYS A 150 -3.44 -6.56 -35.41
C LYS A 150 -1.99 -6.98 -35.59
N ALA A 151 -1.06 -6.26 -34.97
CA ALA A 151 0.37 -6.62 -35.04
C ALA A 151 0.64 -7.98 -34.39
N ILE A 152 -0.04 -8.33 -33.30
CA ILE A 152 0.04 -9.67 -32.68
C ILE A 152 -0.47 -10.74 -33.65
N TYR A 153 -1.59 -10.53 -34.33
CA TYR A 153 -2.13 -11.49 -35.30
C TYR A 153 -1.27 -11.65 -36.53
N GLU A 154 -0.65 -10.58 -37.02
CA GLU A 154 0.33 -10.62 -38.10
C GLU A 154 1.56 -11.48 -37.72
N GLU A 155 2.11 -11.28 -36.53
CA GLU A 155 3.23 -12.08 -36.01
C GLU A 155 2.83 -13.55 -35.73
N ALA A 156 1.61 -13.78 -35.28
CA ALA A 156 1.07 -15.11 -35.02
C ALA A 156 0.67 -15.85 -36.29
N GLY A 157 0.37 -15.12 -37.38
CA GLY A 157 -0.14 -15.65 -38.65
C GLY A 157 -1.58 -16.13 -38.59
N GLU A 158 -2.34 -15.78 -37.57
CA GLU A 158 -3.79 -16.03 -37.39
C GLU A 158 -4.38 -15.20 -36.27
N GLU A 159 -5.70 -15.03 -36.29
CA GLU A 159 -6.46 -14.43 -35.20
C GLU A 159 -6.74 -15.46 -34.11
N PHE A 160 -6.65 -15.05 -32.85
CA PHE A 160 -6.94 -15.88 -31.68
C PHE A 160 -7.33 -15.01 -30.49
N ASN A 161 -7.88 -15.61 -29.43
CA ASN A 161 -8.18 -14.85 -28.22
C ASN A 161 -6.89 -14.62 -27.39
N ILE A 162 -6.32 -13.41 -27.49
CA ILE A 162 -5.10 -12.97 -26.78
C ILE A 162 -5.26 -13.09 -25.25
N ASN A 163 -6.49 -12.91 -24.73
CA ASN A 163 -6.81 -13.00 -23.32
C ASN A 163 -7.01 -14.46 -22.83
N SER A 164 -6.95 -15.46 -23.73
CA SER A 164 -7.00 -16.87 -23.37
C SER A 164 -5.58 -17.43 -23.15
N PRO A 165 -5.17 -17.73 -21.90
CA PRO A 165 -3.83 -18.29 -21.64
C PRO A 165 -3.54 -19.58 -22.41
N LYS A 166 -4.58 -20.39 -22.66
CA LYS A 166 -4.45 -21.62 -23.42
C LYS A 166 -4.13 -21.36 -24.90
N GLN A 167 -4.96 -20.57 -25.58
CA GLN A 167 -4.74 -20.24 -26.99
C GLN A 167 -3.40 -19.51 -27.18
N LEU A 168 -3.09 -18.56 -26.31
CA LEU A 168 -1.81 -17.86 -26.36
C LEU A 168 -0.62 -18.82 -26.16
N GLY A 169 -0.71 -19.78 -25.23
CA GLY A 169 0.30 -20.80 -25.03
C GLY A 169 0.48 -21.69 -26.26
N ASP A 170 -0.61 -22.08 -26.94
CA ASP A 170 -0.57 -22.87 -28.16
C ASP A 170 0.10 -22.09 -29.33
N ILE A 171 -0.25 -20.79 -29.47
CA ILE A 171 0.40 -19.92 -30.48
C ILE A 171 1.90 -19.80 -30.22
N LEU A 172 2.32 -19.41 -29.01
CA LEU A 172 3.72 -19.15 -28.70
C LEU A 172 4.59 -20.39 -28.76
N PHE A 173 4.16 -21.50 -28.18
CA PHE A 173 5.01 -22.66 -27.92
C PHE A 173 4.75 -23.85 -28.81
N VAL A 174 3.58 -23.94 -29.47
CA VAL A 174 3.30 -25.01 -30.42
C VAL A 174 3.44 -24.49 -31.86
N LYS A 175 2.79 -23.39 -32.23
CA LYS A 175 2.81 -22.87 -33.60
C LYS A 175 4.11 -22.14 -33.93
N LEU A 176 4.51 -21.17 -33.13
CA LEU A 176 5.73 -20.38 -33.34
C LEU A 176 6.99 -21.09 -32.80
N ASN A 177 6.81 -22.21 -32.09
CA ASN A 177 7.90 -23.03 -31.53
C ASN A 177 8.93 -22.23 -30.73
N LEU A 178 8.46 -21.21 -29.96
CA LEU A 178 9.33 -20.40 -29.14
C LEU A 178 9.84 -21.19 -27.91
N PRO A 179 10.98 -20.82 -27.31
CA PRO A 179 11.51 -21.49 -26.14
C PRO A 179 10.51 -21.46 -24.98
N SER A 180 10.13 -22.61 -24.45
CA SER A 180 9.18 -22.69 -23.35
C SER A 180 9.88 -22.93 -22.01
N GLY A 181 9.68 -22.02 -21.02
CA GLY A 181 10.35 -22.13 -19.72
C GLY A 181 9.60 -23.00 -18.69
N LYS A 182 8.28 -22.97 -18.64
CA LYS A 182 7.49 -23.69 -17.62
C LYS A 182 6.20 -24.28 -18.19
N LYS A 183 5.99 -25.56 -17.95
CA LYS A 183 4.67 -26.19 -18.10
C LYS A 183 3.90 -26.13 -16.77
N THR A 184 2.66 -25.70 -16.83
CA THR A 184 1.70 -25.77 -15.71
C THR A 184 0.87 -27.06 -15.82
N LYS A 185 0.04 -27.35 -14.82
CA LYS A 185 -0.91 -28.49 -14.89
C LYS A 185 -1.91 -28.38 -16.05
N THR A 186 -2.14 -27.17 -16.57
CA THR A 186 -3.14 -26.87 -17.60
C THR A 186 -2.55 -26.47 -18.95
N GLY A 187 -1.21 -26.51 -19.13
CA GLY A 187 -0.54 -26.15 -20.37
C GLY A 187 0.73 -25.32 -20.16
N TYR A 188 1.11 -24.52 -21.14
CA TYR A 188 2.27 -23.64 -21.04
C TYR A 188 1.94 -22.38 -20.21
N SER A 189 2.89 -21.95 -19.37
CA SER A 189 2.75 -20.66 -18.71
C SER A 189 2.99 -19.52 -19.71
N THR A 190 2.11 -18.54 -19.68
CA THR A 190 2.21 -17.28 -20.42
C THR A 190 2.26 -16.09 -19.47
N ASP A 191 2.78 -16.29 -18.25
CA ASP A 191 2.92 -15.23 -17.25
C ASP A 191 3.89 -14.11 -17.72
N VAL A 192 3.88 -12.99 -17.03
CA VAL A 192 4.71 -11.82 -17.37
C VAL A 192 6.19 -12.20 -17.43
N MET A 193 6.67 -13.04 -16.52
CA MET A 193 8.09 -13.43 -16.48
C MET A 193 8.50 -14.22 -17.75
N VAL A 194 7.62 -15.11 -18.23
CA VAL A 194 7.85 -15.88 -19.45
C VAL A 194 7.89 -14.96 -20.68
N LEU A 195 6.99 -13.97 -20.74
CA LEU A 195 6.99 -13.00 -21.84
C LEU A 195 8.20 -12.05 -21.77
N GLU A 196 8.62 -11.61 -20.58
CA GLU A 196 9.86 -10.83 -20.38
C GLU A 196 11.10 -11.60 -20.82
N ASP A 197 11.17 -12.90 -20.51
CA ASP A 197 12.27 -13.77 -20.96
C ASP A 197 12.28 -13.88 -22.50
N LEU A 198 11.11 -14.10 -23.13
CA LEU A 198 10.98 -14.13 -24.59
C LEU A 198 11.34 -12.78 -25.24
N GLU A 199 10.91 -11.66 -24.66
CA GLU A 199 11.31 -10.32 -25.11
C GLU A 199 12.83 -10.15 -25.06
N SER A 200 13.48 -10.61 -23.98
CA SER A 200 14.93 -10.54 -23.82
C SER A 200 15.70 -11.34 -24.89
N TYR A 201 15.07 -12.38 -25.44
CA TYR A 201 15.60 -13.14 -26.60
C TYR A 201 15.31 -12.48 -27.95
N GLY A 202 14.63 -11.33 -27.97
CA GLY A 202 14.34 -10.54 -29.17
C GLY A 202 13.06 -10.91 -29.89
N TYR A 203 12.17 -11.71 -29.31
CA TYR A 203 10.89 -12.04 -29.93
C TYR A 203 9.88 -10.87 -29.82
N ASN A 204 9.60 -10.22 -30.96
CA ASN A 204 8.73 -9.03 -31.03
C ASN A 204 7.30 -9.30 -30.55
N ILE A 205 6.76 -10.50 -30.84
CA ILE A 205 5.42 -10.87 -30.34
C ILE A 205 5.32 -10.81 -28.80
N ALA A 206 6.40 -11.14 -28.08
CA ALA A 206 6.40 -11.07 -26.61
C ALA A 206 6.30 -9.64 -26.11
N ARG A 207 7.00 -8.69 -26.73
CA ARG A 207 6.90 -7.26 -26.44
C ARG A 207 5.49 -6.74 -26.72
N LEU A 208 4.92 -7.06 -27.87
CA LEU A 208 3.54 -6.67 -28.23
C LEU A 208 2.50 -7.22 -27.23
N LEU A 209 2.68 -8.45 -26.77
CA LEU A 209 1.81 -9.06 -25.75
C LEU A 209 1.93 -8.39 -24.39
N LEU A 210 3.13 -8.00 -23.98
CA LEU A 210 3.36 -7.24 -22.74
C LEU A 210 2.69 -5.87 -22.82
N ASP A 211 2.86 -5.15 -23.93
CA ASP A 211 2.22 -3.85 -24.18
C ASP A 211 0.70 -3.96 -24.19
N TYR A 212 0.14 -4.94 -24.92
CA TYR A 212 -1.29 -5.22 -24.96
C TYR A 212 -1.86 -5.48 -23.55
N ARG A 213 -1.21 -6.37 -22.78
CA ARG A 213 -1.67 -6.70 -21.42
C ARG A 213 -1.62 -5.51 -20.48
N LYS A 214 -0.57 -4.70 -20.56
CA LYS A 214 -0.41 -3.49 -19.78
C LYS A 214 -1.58 -2.52 -20.04
N LEU A 215 -1.81 -2.15 -21.30
CA LEU A 215 -2.85 -1.22 -21.70
C LEU A 215 -4.26 -1.76 -21.41
N ASN A 216 -4.52 -3.03 -21.74
CA ASN A 216 -5.81 -3.67 -21.50
C ASN A 216 -6.13 -3.73 -19.98
N LYS A 217 -5.13 -4.03 -19.14
CA LYS A 217 -5.31 -4.02 -17.69
C LYS A 217 -5.65 -2.62 -17.17
N LEU A 218 -4.95 -1.58 -17.63
CA LEU A 218 -5.22 -0.20 -17.22
C LEU A 218 -6.61 0.25 -17.66
N LYS A 219 -6.98 -0.05 -18.92
CA LYS A 219 -8.30 0.25 -19.47
C LYS A 219 -9.41 -0.41 -18.65
N THR A 220 -9.35 -1.72 -18.49
CA THR A 220 -10.42 -2.48 -17.81
C THR A 220 -10.47 -2.24 -16.29
N THR A 221 -9.34 -2.00 -15.64
CA THR A 221 -9.28 -1.81 -14.18
C THR A 221 -9.67 -0.39 -13.77
N TYR A 222 -9.28 0.62 -14.56
CA TYR A 222 -9.47 2.02 -14.17
C TYR A 222 -10.31 2.81 -15.18
N VAL A 223 -9.90 2.87 -16.46
CA VAL A 223 -10.45 3.83 -17.40
C VAL A 223 -11.93 3.58 -17.69
N ASP A 224 -12.33 2.32 -17.88
CA ASP A 224 -13.72 1.92 -18.12
C ASP A 224 -14.51 1.79 -16.81
N THR A 225 -13.86 1.46 -15.71
CA THR A 225 -14.53 1.11 -14.45
C THR A 225 -14.81 2.33 -13.59
N LEU A 226 -13.87 3.27 -13.47
CA LEU A 226 -14.03 4.44 -12.60
C LEU A 226 -15.26 5.28 -12.93
N PRO A 227 -15.60 5.57 -14.22
CA PRO A 227 -16.81 6.32 -14.56
C PRO A 227 -18.12 5.65 -14.15
N LEU A 228 -18.12 4.33 -13.90
CA LEU A 228 -19.30 3.57 -13.48
C LEU A 228 -19.50 3.57 -11.96
N LEU A 229 -18.50 4.02 -11.20
CA LEU A 229 -18.48 3.99 -9.74
C LEU A 229 -18.71 5.36 -9.09
N VAL A 230 -18.97 6.40 -9.89
CA VAL A 230 -19.20 7.75 -9.38
C VAL A 230 -20.56 7.89 -8.72
N ASP A 231 -20.63 8.73 -7.71
CA ASP A 231 -21.87 9.22 -7.15
C ASP A 231 -22.51 10.33 -8.05
N GLU A 232 -23.60 10.94 -7.58
CA GLU A 232 -24.30 12.04 -8.25
C GLU A 232 -23.45 13.31 -8.43
N ASN A 233 -22.36 13.45 -7.67
CA ASN A 233 -21.41 14.56 -7.72
C ASN A 233 -20.13 14.18 -8.48
N SER A 234 -20.13 13.10 -9.24
CA SER A 234 -18.97 12.57 -9.97
C SER A 234 -17.78 12.20 -9.06
N ARG A 235 -18.05 11.81 -7.81
CA ARG A 235 -17.00 11.43 -6.85
C ARG A 235 -16.89 9.92 -6.70
N ILE A 236 -15.65 9.44 -6.58
CA ILE A 236 -15.28 8.05 -6.32
C ILE A 236 -15.04 7.87 -4.82
N HIS A 237 -15.66 6.85 -4.25
CA HIS A 237 -15.55 6.50 -2.84
C HIS A 237 -14.80 5.17 -2.70
N THR A 238 -13.48 5.24 -2.47
CA THR A 238 -12.69 4.04 -2.17
C THR A 238 -12.90 3.61 -0.73
N THR A 239 -12.68 2.34 -0.42
CA THR A 239 -12.65 1.83 0.95
C THR A 239 -11.20 1.75 1.44
N PHE A 240 -10.86 2.42 2.54
CA PHE A 240 -9.56 2.31 3.21
C PHE A 240 -9.58 1.21 4.26
N ASN A 241 -8.87 0.12 4.01
CA ASN A 241 -8.81 -1.02 4.92
C ASN A 241 -7.70 -0.80 5.96
N GLN A 242 -8.10 -0.61 7.21
CA GLN A 242 -7.17 -0.34 8.32
C GLN A 242 -6.39 -1.60 8.74
N ILE A 243 -6.95 -2.78 8.50
CA ILE A 243 -6.34 -4.09 8.77
C ILE A 243 -5.91 -4.82 7.49
N GLY A 244 -5.88 -4.11 6.35
CA GLY A 244 -5.63 -4.73 5.03
C GLY A 244 -4.21 -5.25 4.80
N THR A 245 -3.26 -4.89 5.67
CA THR A 245 -1.86 -5.32 5.56
C THR A 245 -1.29 -5.75 6.89
N ALA A 246 -0.39 -6.72 6.88
CA ALA A 246 0.28 -7.19 8.09
C ALA A 246 1.37 -6.22 8.61
N THR A 247 1.79 -5.23 7.82
CA THR A 247 2.75 -4.18 8.23
C THR A 247 2.09 -3.00 8.95
N GLY A 248 0.75 -2.95 9.00
CA GLY A 248 0.01 -1.81 9.53
C GLY A 248 -0.22 -0.67 8.53
N ARG A 249 0.23 -0.79 7.27
CA ARG A 249 -0.15 0.14 6.21
C ARG A 249 -1.63 0.04 5.92
N LEU A 250 -2.25 1.15 5.49
CA LEU A 250 -3.58 1.12 4.90
C LEU A 250 -3.52 0.46 3.53
N SER A 251 -4.59 -0.19 3.14
CA SER A 251 -4.83 -0.57 1.75
C SER A 251 -6.14 0.02 1.26
N SER A 252 -6.28 0.15 -0.05
CA SER A 252 -7.46 0.71 -0.71
C SER A 252 -8.12 -0.38 -1.55
N SER A 253 -9.47 -0.43 -1.54
CA SER A 253 -10.27 -1.35 -2.36
C SER A 253 -11.57 -0.68 -2.80
N ASP A 254 -12.17 -1.22 -3.82
CA ASP A 254 -13.51 -0.90 -4.32
C ASP A 254 -13.75 0.59 -4.63
N PRO A 255 -12.91 1.22 -5.50
CA PRO A 255 -11.76 0.74 -6.24
C PRO A 255 -10.42 0.91 -5.52
N ASN A 256 -9.38 0.12 -5.90
CA ASN A 256 -8.03 0.31 -5.37
C ASN A 256 -7.32 1.49 -6.07
N LEU A 257 -7.31 2.65 -5.44
CA LEU A 257 -6.68 3.87 -5.97
C LEU A 257 -5.16 3.93 -5.66
N GLN A 258 -4.66 3.11 -4.73
CA GLN A 258 -3.23 3.09 -4.37
C GLN A 258 -2.36 2.39 -5.42
N ASN A 259 -2.97 1.60 -6.32
CA ASN A 259 -2.25 0.86 -7.37
C ASN A 259 -2.23 1.58 -8.73
N ILE A 260 -2.73 2.80 -8.84
CA ILE A 260 -2.62 3.61 -10.06
C ILE A 260 -1.14 3.95 -10.28
N PRO A 261 -0.54 3.59 -11.44
CA PRO A 261 0.88 3.82 -11.69
C PRO A 261 1.25 5.30 -11.58
N VAL A 262 2.43 5.58 -11.02
CA VAL A 262 2.90 6.96 -10.79
C VAL A 262 3.83 7.46 -11.88
N LYS A 263 4.67 6.56 -12.43
CA LYS A 263 5.82 6.94 -13.28
C LYS A 263 5.63 6.67 -14.77
N THR A 264 4.54 6.03 -15.16
CA THR A 264 4.26 5.72 -16.56
C THR A 264 3.36 6.79 -17.16
N ASP A 265 3.53 7.09 -18.45
CA ASP A 265 2.67 8.06 -19.16
C ASP A 265 1.19 7.71 -19.02
N ASP A 266 0.84 6.43 -19.12
CA ASP A 266 -0.54 5.98 -18.93
C ASP A 266 -1.06 6.22 -17.50
N GLY A 267 -0.20 6.06 -16.50
CA GLY A 267 -0.55 6.35 -15.10
C GLY A 267 -0.76 7.85 -14.87
N ILE A 268 0.06 8.69 -15.49
CA ILE A 268 -0.11 10.16 -15.49
C ILE A 268 -1.46 10.51 -16.12
N LYS A 269 -1.78 9.97 -17.30
CA LYS A 269 -3.09 10.19 -17.96
C LYS A 269 -4.28 9.76 -17.09
N ILE A 270 -4.18 8.63 -16.37
CA ILE A 270 -5.25 8.23 -15.43
C ILE A 270 -5.39 9.27 -14.31
N ARG A 271 -4.28 9.80 -13.79
CA ARG A 271 -4.29 10.81 -12.71
C ARG A 271 -4.80 12.18 -13.16
N GLU A 272 -4.63 12.54 -14.44
CA GLU A 272 -5.24 13.76 -15.02
C GLU A 272 -6.78 13.75 -14.93
N GLY A 273 -7.38 12.56 -14.96
CA GLY A 273 -8.83 12.41 -14.82
C GLY A 273 -9.37 12.59 -13.40
N PHE A 274 -8.51 12.66 -12.37
CA PHE A 274 -8.90 12.98 -11.00
C PHE A 274 -8.73 14.47 -10.77
N VAL A 275 -9.82 15.18 -10.55
CA VAL A 275 -9.87 16.65 -10.56
C VAL A 275 -10.31 17.21 -9.22
N ALA A 276 -10.02 18.49 -8.99
CA ALA A 276 -10.60 19.24 -7.87
C ALA A 276 -11.97 19.80 -8.25
N GLY A 277 -12.85 19.93 -7.27
CA GLY A 277 -14.15 20.61 -7.43
C GLY A 277 -14.00 22.07 -7.84
N ALA A 278 -15.08 22.68 -8.31
CA ALA A 278 -15.10 24.08 -8.78
C ALA A 278 -14.58 25.04 -7.69
N GLY A 279 -13.65 25.92 -8.07
CA GLY A 279 -13.01 26.88 -7.16
C GLY A 279 -11.97 26.30 -6.21
N LYS A 280 -11.59 25.04 -6.43
CA LYS A 280 -10.62 24.30 -5.61
C LYS A 280 -9.43 23.81 -6.41
N VAL A 281 -8.43 23.32 -5.69
CA VAL A 281 -7.26 22.64 -6.21
C VAL A 281 -7.03 21.35 -5.42
N LEU A 282 -6.30 20.41 -6.01
CA LEU A 282 -5.71 19.29 -5.29
C LEU A 282 -4.34 19.72 -4.75
N MET A 283 -4.10 19.40 -3.48
CA MET A 283 -2.82 19.58 -2.82
C MET A 283 -2.32 18.21 -2.39
N SER A 284 -1.19 17.78 -2.92
CA SER A 284 -0.50 16.57 -2.52
C SER A 284 0.66 16.91 -1.61
N ILE A 285 0.75 16.22 -0.49
CA ILE A 285 1.87 16.35 0.45
C ILE A 285 2.45 14.96 0.68
N ASP A 286 3.70 14.73 0.28
CA ASP A 286 4.40 13.47 0.45
C ASP A 286 5.64 13.62 1.33
N TYR A 287 5.94 12.55 2.08
CA TYR A 287 7.20 12.49 2.82
C TYR A 287 8.38 12.21 1.90
N SER A 288 9.43 13.02 2.04
CA SER A 288 10.69 12.74 1.36
C SER A 288 11.42 11.58 2.04
N GLN A 289 11.43 10.41 1.40
CA GLN A 289 12.21 9.23 1.82
C GLN A 289 11.92 8.76 3.26
N VAL A 290 10.66 8.71 3.70
CA VAL A 290 10.30 8.39 5.09
C VAL A 290 10.89 7.06 5.57
N GLU A 291 10.90 6.02 4.75
CA GLU A 291 11.45 4.70 5.14
C GLU A 291 12.96 4.74 5.34
N LEU A 292 13.71 5.49 4.52
CA LEU A 292 15.14 5.69 4.71
C LEU A 292 15.45 6.51 5.96
N ARG A 293 14.61 7.51 6.28
CA ARG A 293 14.72 8.29 7.51
C ARG A 293 14.43 7.45 8.76
N VAL A 294 13.43 6.56 8.67
CA VAL A 294 13.13 5.56 9.71
C VAL A 294 14.32 4.62 9.90
N LEU A 295 14.85 4.06 8.80
CA LEU A 295 16.06 3.20 8.86
C LEU A 295 17.23 3.92 9.52
N THR A 296 17.48 5.18 9.14
CA THR A 296 18.56 6.01 9.70
C THR A 296 18.39 6.19 11.22
N SER A 297 17.18 6.59 11.64
CA SER A 297 16.87 6.81 13.06
C SER A 297 16.98 5.52 13.88
N MET A 298 16.56 4.37 13.33
CA MET A 298 16.58 3.09 14.06
C MET A 298 17.96 2.42 14.04
N SER A 299 18.70 2.49 12.94
CA SER A 299 20.04 1.90 12.83
C SER A 299 21.12 2.73 13.56
N LYS A 300 20.89 4.02 13.78
CA LYS A 300 21.86 4.95 14.36
C LYS A 300 23.17 5.01 13.57
N ASP A 301 23.09 4.82 12.24
CA ASP A 301 24.28 4.90 11.39
C ASP A 301 24.73 6.37 11.25
N GLU A 302 25.93 6.66 11.68
CA GLU A 302 26.47 8.02 11.74
C GLU A 302 26.57 8.66 10.35
N ASN A 303 26.93 7.88 9.33
CA ASN A 303 27.07 8.39 7.96
C ASN A 303 25.71 8.77 7.36
N LEU A 304 24.66 7.98 7.68
CA LEU A 304 23.29 8.32 7.28
C LEU A 304 22.77 9.54 8.06
N ILE A 305 23.02 9.61 9.38
CA ILE A 305 22.60 10.74 10.22
C ILE A 305 23.28 12.02 9.74
N GLU A 306 24.59 12.00 9.46
CA GLU A 306 25.33 13.16 8.96
C GLU A 306 24.80 13.59 7.59
N ALA A 307 24.53 12.64 6.68
CA ALA A 307 23.96 12.94 5.37
C ALA A 307 22.63 13.69 5.47
N TYR A 308 21.73 13.27 6.36
CA TYR A 308 20.45 13.95 6.56
C TYR A 308 20.58 15.26 7.33
N ARG A 309 21.53 15.40 8.25
CA ARG A 309 21.81 16.64 8.98
C ARG A 309 22.37 17.74 8.05
N GLU A 310 23.20 17.34 7.11
CA GLU A 310 23.79 18.24 6.10
C GLU A 310 22.90 18.40 4.84
N GLU A 311 21.69 17.85 4.86
CA GLU A 311 20.72 17.89 3.74
C GLU A 311 21.31 17.38 2.41
N LYS A 312 22.28 16.46 2.47
CA LYS A 312 22.87 15.83 1.29
C LYS A 312 21.88 14.87 0.63
N ASP A 313 21.95 14.77 -0.70
CA ASP A 313 21.18 13.77 -1.45
C ASP A 313 21.78 12.36 -1.22
N LEU A 314 21.06 11.54 -0.45
CA LEU A 314 21.48 10.18 -0.12
C LEU A 314 21.69 9.31 -1.36
N HIS A 315 20.91 9.54 -2.43
CA HIS A 315 21.08 8.79 -3.68
C HIS A 315 22.36 9.17 -4.40
N ASP A 316 22.77 10.43 -4.34
CA ASP A 316 24.04 10.91 -4.88
C ASP A 316 25.23 10.35 -4.08
N LEU A 317 25.16 10.36 -2.74
CA LEU A 317 26.18 9.77 -1.89
C LEU A 317 26.36 8.28 -2.17
N THR A 318 25.26 7.55 -2.28
CA THR A 318 25.27 6.12 -2.63
C THR A 318 25.84 5.89 -4.02
N ALA A 319 25.49 6.72 -5.01
CA ALA A 319 26.03 6.63 -6.36
C ALA A 319 27.54 6.84 -6.37
N ARG A 320 28.06 7.88 -5.70
CA ARG A 320 29.49 8.14 -5.58
C ARG A 320 30.25 6.93 -5.05
N ARG A 321 29.74 6.31 -4.01
CA ARG A 321 30.37 5.13 -3.39
C ARG A 321 30.35 3.91 -4.30
N ILE A 322 29.19 3.62 -4.91
CA ILE A 322 29.01 2.42 -5.75
C ILE A 322 29.89 2.49 -6.99
N PHE A 323 29.91 3.67 -7.66
CA PHE A 323 30.65 3.89 -8.89
C PHE A 323 32.09 4.41 -8.66
N ASN A 324 32.54 4.52 -7.40
CA ASN A 324 33.85 5.03 -7.00
C ASN A 324 34.16 6.43 -7.58
N LEU A 325 33.17 7.33 -7.55
CA LEU A 325 33.33 8.69 -8.04
C LEU A 325 34.01 9.57 -6.98
N SER A 326 34.93 10.42 -7.41
CA SER A 326 35.53 11.48 -6.57
C SER A 326 34.51 12.60 -6.30
N ASP A 327 34.81 13.45 -5.30
CA ASP A 327 33.97 14.61 -4.98
C ASP A 327 33.87 15.64 -6.11
N SER A 328 34.85 15.67 -7.02
CA SER A 328 34.89 16.56 -8.18
C SER A 328 34.08 16.04 -9.39
N GLU A 329 33.71 14.76 -9.40
CA GLU A 329 32.95 14.17 -10.50
C GLU A 329 31.45 14.39 -10.30
N THR A 330 30.71 14.61 -11.38
CA THR A 330 29.27 14.79 -11.36
C THR A 330 28.58 13.41 -11.44
N VAL A 331 27.65 13.15 -10.51
CA VAL A 331 26.79 11.97 -10.60
C VAL A 331 25.81 12.10 -11.76
N SER A 332 25.81 11.15 -12.69
CA SER A 332 24.86 11.15 -13.79
C SER A 332 23.44 10.79 -13.32
N ARG A 333 22.44 11.18 -14.12
CA ARG A 333 21.03 10.82 -13.85
C ARG A 333 20.82 9.31 -13.76
N GLU A 334 21.52 8.55 -14.60
CA GLU A 334 21.47 7.08 -14.62
C GLU A 334 22.08 6.50 -13.35
N GLN A 335 23.27 6.93 -12.96
CA GLN A 335 23.94 6.51 -11.73
C GLN A 335 23.09 6.81 -10.49
N ARG A 336 22.49 7.99 -10.43
CA ARG A 336 21.58 8.37 -9.35
C ARG A 336 20.32 7.48 -9.32
N THR A 337 19.78 7.11 -10.49
CA THR A 337 18.63 6.21 -10.58
C THR A 337 18.98 4.81 -10.08
N ILE A 338 20.15 4.27 -10.45
CA ILE A 338 20.67 2.99 -9.96
C ILE A 338 20.83 3.05 -8.43
N ALA A 339 21.45 4.09 -7.90
CA ALA A 339 21.63 4.28 -6.46
C ALA A 339 20.30 4.36 -5.72
N LYS A 340 19.30 5.03 -6.29
CA LYS A 340 17.92 5.07 -5.76
C LYS A 340 17.32 3.67 -5.68
N ILE A 341 17.45 2.86 -6.71
CA ILE A 341 16.98 1.47 -6.73
C ILE A 341 17.69 0.66 -5.65
N ILE A 342 19.00 0.84 -5.47
CA ILE A 342 19.78 0.14 -4.45
C ILE A 342 19.34 0.54 -3.05
N ASN A 343 19.24 1.83 -2.75
CA ASN A 343 18.78 2.32 -1.44
C ASN A 343 17.44 1.71 -1.03
N PHE A 344 16.46 1.65 -1.94
CA PHE A 344 15.18 1.00 -1.67
C PHE A 344 15.30 -0.53 -1.62
N SER A 345 16.14 -1.13 -2.47
CA SER A 345 16.35 -2.58 -2.48
C SER A 345 16.88 -3.11 -1.15
N ILE A 346 17.74 -2.36 -0.47
CA ILE A 346 18.27 -2.70 0.86
C ILE A 346 17.13 -2.73 1.87
N ILE A 347 16.31 -1.67 1.95
CA ILE A 347 15.15 -1.62 2.86
C ILE A 347 14.22 -2.84 2.68
N TYR A 348 14.03 -3.26 1.41
CA TYR A 348 13.18 -4.41 1.08
C TYR A 348 13.91 -5.76 1.17
N GLY A 349 15.17 -5.78 1.60
CA GLY A 349 15.99 -7.00 1.71
C GLY A 349 16.15 -7.73 0.37
N LYS A 350 16.23 -7.01 -0.76
CA LYS A 350 16.35 -7.59 -2.08
C LYS A 350 17.67 -8.36 -2.21
N THR A 351 17.59 -9.58 -2.74
CA THR A 351 18.80 -10.40 -2.98
C THR A 351 19.63 -9.86 -4.15
N PRO A 352 20.94 -10.18 -4.24
CA PRO A 352 21.77 -9.83 -5.39
C PRO A 352 21.16 -10.27 -6.71
N PHE A 353 20.51 -11.43 -6.74
CA PHE A 353 19.80 -11.93 -7.93
C PHE A 353 18.60 -11.04 -8.30
N GLY A 354 17.80 -10.64 -7.31
CA GLY A 354 16.66 -9.75 -7.55
C GLY A 354 17.07 -8.35 -8.02
N LEU A 355 18.16 -7.81 -7.43
CA LEU A 355 18.72 -6.52 -7.83
C LEU A 355 19.32 -6.59 -9.24
N ALA A 356 20.05 -7.66 -9.57
CA ALA A 356 20.63 -7.89 -10.89
C ALA A 356 19.56 -7.92 -12.00
N LYS A 357 18.46 -8.63 -11.74
CA LYS A 357 17.33 -8.69 -12.68
C LYS A 357 16.70 -7.31 -12.91
N GLU A 358 16.50 -6.52 -11.85
CA GLU A 358 15.89 -5.19 -11.96
C GLU A 358 16.79 -4.19 -12.69
N LEU A 359 18.07 -4.20 -12.37
CA LEU A 359 19.05 -3.30 -13.00
C LEU A 359 19.54 -3.80 -14.37
N LYS A 360 19.19 -5.03 -14.77
CA LYS A 360 19.67 -5.71 -15.98
C LYS A 360 21.20 -5.79 -16.03
N ILE A 361 21.84 -6.10 -14.88
CA ILE A 361 23.30 -6.24 -14.73
C ILE A 361 23.66 -7.66 -14.28
N PRO A 362 24.95 -8.05 -14.37
CA PRO A 362 25.43 -9.32 -13.82
C PRO A 362 25.21 -9.42 -12.30
N VAL A 363 24.87 -10.62 -11.80
CA VAL A 363 24.67 -10.88 -10.35
C VAL A 363 25.90 -10.51 -9.51
N LYS A 364 27.09 -10.67 -10.08
CA LYS A 364 28.36 -10.30 -9.43
C LYS A 364 28.41 -8.81 -9.13
N ASP A 365 28.02 -7.98 -10.09
CA ASP A 365 28.03 -6.51 -9.93
C ASP A 365 26.97 -6.05 -8.92
N ALA A 366 25.78 -6.64 -8.98
CA ALA A 366 24.73 -6.40 -7.98
C ALA A 366 25.19 -6.78 -6.57
N SER A 367 25.90 -7.89 -6.41
CA SER A 367 26.49 -8.31 -5.13
C SER A 367 27.54 -7.32 -4.63
N GLU A 368 28.39 -6.80 -5.52
CA GLU A 368 29.39 -5.79 -5.20
C GLU A 368 28.74 -4.48 -4.78
N TYR A 369 27.68 -4.04 -5.43
CA TYR A 369 26.93 -2.82 -5.04
C TYR A 369 26.32 -2.93 -3.65
N ILE A 370 25.68 -4.07 -3.33
CA ILE A 370 25.15 -4.33 -1.99
C ILE A 370 26.26 -4.32 -0.95
N LYS A 371 27.39 -4.97 -1.24
CA LYS A 371 28.56 -5.00 -0.35
C LYS A 371 29.08 -3.58 -0.05
N LYS A 372 29.31 -2.75 -1.09
CA LYS A 372 29.74 -1.36 -0.96
C LYS A 372 28.77 -0.51 -0.14
N TYR A 373 27.46 -0.75 -0.30
CA TYR A 373 26.45 -0.08 0.52
C TYR A 373 26.62 -0.38 2.00
N PHE A 374 26.73 -1.65 2.38
CA PHE A 374 26.90 -2.03 3.79
C PHE A 374 28.27 -1.66 4.36
N GLU A 375 29.32 -1.57 3.55
CA GLU A 375 30.60 -1.02 3.96
C GLU A 375 30.51 0.48 4.29
N GLN A 376 29.66 1.22 3.58
CA GLN A 376 29.43 2.63 3.84
C GLN A 376 28.52 2.85 5.06
N TYR A 377 27.56 1.96 5.30
CA TYR A 377 26.55 2.06 6.35
C TYR A 377 26.59 0.83 7.27
N PRO A 378 27.65 0.64 8.05
CA PRO A 378 27.89 -0.62 8.80
C PRO A 378 26.85 -0.87 9.91
N LYS A 379 26.26 0.20 10.50
CA LYS A 379 25.24 0.04 11.53
C LYS A 379 23.89 -0.41 10.98
N VAL A 380 23.64 -0.22 9.68
CA VAL A 380 22.47 -0.82 9.02
C VAL A 380 22.54 -2.35 9.11
N THR A 381 23.72 -2.94 8.83
CA THR A 381 23.92 -4.40 8.97
C THR A 381 23.71 -4.88 10.41
N SER A 382 24.19 -4.12 11.39
CA SER A 382 23.99 -4.46 12.80
C SER A 382 22.51 -4.42 13.19
N PHE A 383 21.82 -3.37 12.77
CA PHE A 383 20.37 -3.23 12.97
C PHE A 383 19.58 -4.38 12.35
N GLU A 384 19.86 -4.75 11.09
CA GLU A 384 19.19 -5.88 10.43
C GLU A 384 19.39 -7.17 11.23
N ARG A 385 20.63 -7.44 11.69
CA ARG A 385 20.94 -8.61 12.50
C ARG A 385 20.18 -8.59 13.84
N GLU A 386 20.15 -7.47 14.55
CA GLU A 386 19.42 -7.33 15.81
C GLU A 386 17.91 -7.59 15.64
N VAL A 387 17.30 -7.09 14.55
CA VAL A 387 15.89 -7.35 14.24
C VAL A 387 15.64 -8.83 13.97
N ILE A 388 16.55 -9.50 13.23
CA ILE A 388 16.45 -10.92 12.92
C ILE A 388 16.61 -11.77 14.19
N GLU A 389 17.64 -11.53 14.98
CA GLU A 389 17.90 -12.22 16.26
C GLU A 389 16.70 -12.07 17.21
N PHE A 390 16.16 -10.85 17.34
CA PHE A 390 14.95 -10.61 18.12
C PHE A 390 13.76 -11.42 17.59
N GLY A 391 13.58 -11.46 16.26
CA GLY A 391 12.52 -12.23 15.63
C GLY A 391 12.67 -13.75 15.85
N GLU A 392 13.89 -14.27 15.79
CA GLU A 392 14.19 -15.69 16.07
C GLU A 392 13.90 -16.07 17.54
N GLU A 393 14.23 -15.18 18.47
CA GLU A 393 14.01 -15.42 19.90
C GLU A 393 12.54 -15.36 20.29
N HIS A 394 11.77 -14.42 19.70
CA HIS A 394 10.41 -14.10 20.16
C HIS A 394 9.32 -14.57 19.23
N GLY A 395 9.63 -14.96 17.97
CA GLY A 395 8.65 -15.31 16.94
C GLY A 395 7.93 -14.13 16.32
N TYR A 396 8.24 -12.89 16.70
CA TYR A 396 7.68 -11.66 16.15
C TYR A 396 8.72 -10.53 16.15
N VAL A 397 8.43 -9.47 15.38
CA VAL A 397 9.18 -8.21 15.42
C VAL A 397 8.27 -7.05 15.84
N LYS A 398 8.88 -5.93 16.24
CA LYS A 398 8.17 -4.71 16.67
C LYS A 398 8.58 -3.50 15.85
N THR A 399 7.62 -2.64 15.52
CA THR A 399 7.90 -1.28 15.02
C THR A 399 8.47 -0.39 16.13
N LEU A 400 8.94 0.81 15.77
CA LEU A 400 9.38 1.82 16.73
C LEU A 400 8.30 2.16 17.79
N PHE A 401 7.02 2.07 17.43
CA PHE A 401 5.89 2.37 18.31
C PHE A 401 5.32 1.13 19.02
N GLY A 402 5.94 -0.04 18.81
CA GLY A 402 5.60 -1.27 19.52
C GLY A 402 4.59 -2.18 18.83
N ARG A 403 4.12 -1.87 17.62
CA ARG A 403 3.25 -2.79 16.85
C ARG A 403 3.99 -4.09 16.60
N LYS A 404 3.35 -5.20 16.93
CA LYS A 404 3.89 -6.55 16.73
C LYS A 404 3.46 -7.12 15.40
N ARG A 405 4.36 -7.89 14.79
CA ARG A 405 4.03 -8.79 13.69
C ARG A 405 4.71 -10.13 13.89
N TYR A 406 3.93 -11.20 13.93
CA TYR A 406 4.44 -12.56 13.98
C TYR A 406 5.06 -12.96 12.65
N ILE A 407 6.25 -13.57 12.70
CA ILE A 407 7.04 -13.93 11.51
C ILE A 407 7.13 -15.45 11.39
N SER A 408 6.22 -16.03 10.62
CA SER A 408 6.25 -17.46 10.37
C SER A 408 7.49 -17.88 9.58
N GLY A 409 8.18 -18.93 10.02
CA GLY A 409 9.32 -19.52 9.33
C GLY A 409 10.66 -18.84 9.61
N ILE A 410 10.76 -17.94 10.58
CA ILE A 410 12.03 -17.28 10.94
C ILE A 410 13.02 -18.27 11.58
N ASP A 411 12.53 -19.32 12.22
CA ASP A 411 13.27 -20.44 12.81
C ASP A 411 13.40 -21.67 11.86
N SER A 412 12.95 -21.53 10.61
CA SER A 412 12.90 -22.63 9.64
C SER A 412 14.27 -23.17 9.30
N LYS A 413 14.41 -24.51 9.25
CA LYS A 413 15.61 -25.19 8.74
C LYS A 413 15.78 -25.05 7.23
N ASN A 414 14.71 -24.72 6.51
CA ASN A 414 14.76 -24.45 5.08
C ASN A 414 15.30 -23.03 4.85
N LYS A 415 16.49 -22.93 4.27
CA LYS A 415 17.17 -21.66 4.03
C LYS A 415 16.36 -20.66 3.22
N THR A 416 15.57 -21.12 2.26
CA THR A 416 14.72 -20.24 1.43
C THR A 416 13.60 -19.62 2.25
N ILE A 417 12.91 -20.44 3.06
CA ILE A 417 11.84 -19.97 3.96
C ILE A 417 12.42 -19.02 5.00
N LYS A 418 13.53 -19.40 5.63
CA LYS A 418 14.21 -18.57 6.64
C LYS A 418 14.62 -17.22 6.06
N SER A 419 15.31 -17.18 4.92
CA SER A 419 15.74 -15.95 4.30
C SER A 419 14.56 -15.05 3.86
N GLN A 420 13.42 -15.63 3.48
CA GLN A 420 12.21 -14.86 3.22
C GLN A 420 11.63 -14.26 4.51
N ALA A 421 11.63 -15.01 5.60
CA ALA A 421 11.15 -14.56 6.91
C ALA A 421 12.05 -13.45 7.49
N GLU A 422 13.37 -13.58 7.37
CA GLU A 422 14.35 -12.55 7.78
C GLU A 422 14.09 -11.21 7.05
N ARG A 423 13.93 -11.25 5.73
CA ARG A 423 13.58 -10.04 4.95
C ARG A 423 12.25 -9.46 5.37
N MET A 424 11.25 -10.31 5.62
CA MET A 424 9.94 -9.87 6.08
C MET A 424 10.02 -9.21 7.45
N ALA A 425 10.87 -9.70 8.35
CA ALA A 425 11.10 -9.13 9.68
C ALA A 425 11.64 -7.70 9.57
N VAL A 426 12.76 -7.49 8.90
CA VAL A 426 13.40 -6.18 8.74
C VAL A 426 12.46 -5.19 8.04
N ASN A 427 11.86 -5.61 6.93
CA ASN A 427 10.94 -4.79 6.16
C ASN A 427 9.72 -4.35 7.01
N THR A 428 9.19 -5.25 7.85
CA THR A 428 8.06 -4.93 8.72
C THR A 428 8.40 -3.83 9.72
N VAL A 429 9.58 -3.87 10.31
CA VAL A 429 9.99 -2.86 11.30
C VAL A 429 10.05 -1.47 10.66
N ILE A 430 10.65 -1.36 9.48
CA ILE A 430 10.80 -0.07 8.78
C ILE A 430 9.47 0.41 8.22
N GLN A 431 8.80 -0.39 7.41
CA GLN A 431 7.53 0.00 6.76
C GLN A 431 6.40 0.21 7.77
N GLY A 432 6.33 -0.64 8.80
CA GLY A 432 5.33 -0.49 9.85
C GLY A 432 5.52 0.81 10.62
N THR A 433 6.76 1.16 10.96
CA THR A 433 7.07 2.44 11.62
C THR A 433 6.68 3.63 10.74
N ALA A 434 7.02 3.60 9.44
CA ALA A 434 6.64 4.65 8.51
C ALA A 434 5.11 4.79 8.37
N ALA A 435 4.38 3.67 8.33
CA ALA A 435 2.93 3.67 8.30
C ALA A 435 2.31 4.28 9.56
N GLU A 436 2.87 3.99 10.73
CA GLU A 436 2.40 4.57 12.00
C GLU A 436 2.71 6.06 12.13
N VAL A 437 3.84 6.53 11.57
CA VAL A 437 4.10 7.98 11.43
C VAL A 437 2.96 8.64 10.66
N LEU A 438 2.61 8.10 9.49
CA LEU A 438 1.56 8.67 8.65
C LEU A 438 0.19 8.61 9.31
N LYS A 439 -0.17 7.50 9.98
CA LYS A 439 -1.44 7.38 10.72
C LYS A 439 -1.57 8.42 11.82
N LYS A 440 -0.51 8.66 12.60
CA LYS A 440 -0.48 9.70 13.65
C LYS A 440 -0.69 11.09 13.05
N VAL A 441 -0.06 11.35 11.93
CA VAL A 441 -0.25 12.61 11.17
C VAL A 441 -1.68 12.74 10.68
N MET A 442 -2.28 11.70 10.10
CA MET A 442 -3.68 11.74 9.65
C MET A 442 -4.65 12.05 10.79
N VAL A 443 -4.44 11.48 11.97
CA VAL A 443 -5.23 11.80 13.17
C VAL A 443 -5.05 13.27 13.55
N LYS A 444 -3.83 13.79 13.57
CA LYS A 444 -3.57 15.19 13.91
C LYS A 444 -4.14 16.17 12.88
N VAL A 445 -4.05 15.82 11.60
CA VAL A 445 -4.69 16.56 10.50
C VAL A 445 -6.21 16.63 10.70
N TYR A 446 -6.84 15.49 11.01
CA TYR A 446 -8.27 15.44 11.27
C TYR A 446 -8.70 16.34 12.42
N ASP A 447 -7.98 16.34 13.54
CA ASP A 447 -8.28 17.20 14.69
C ASP A 447 -8.31 18.69 14.32
N VAL A 448 -7.47 19.10 13.38
CA VAL A 448 -7.38 20.49 12.90
C VAL A 448 -8.42 20.81 11.83
N LEU A 449 -8.75 19.82 10.96
CA LEU A 449 -9.52 20.06 9.73
C LEU A 449 -10.98 19.63 9.81
N LYS A 450 -11.42 18.81 10.78
CA LYS A 450 -12.75 18.18 10.81
C LYS A 450 -13.94 19.14 10.72
N ASP A 451 -13.76 20.38 11.18
CA ASP A 451 -14.80 21.43 11.18
C ASP A 451 -14.54 22.52 10.12
N LYS A 452 -13.68 22.26 9.13
CA LYS A 452 -13.31 23.18 8.06
C LYS A 452 -13.97 22.76 6.74
N GLU A 453 -14.67 23.68 6.11
CA GLU A 453 -15.32 23.44 4.80
C GLU A 453 -14.39 23.70 3.62
N GLU A 454 -13.43 24.60 3.83
CA GLU A 454 -12.48 25.04 2.80
C GLU A 454 -11.39 24.03 2.45
N ILE A 455 -11.29 22.93 3.21
CA ILE A 455 -10.30 21.86 2.97
C ILE A 455 -10.84 20.49 3.38
N ALA A 456 -10.49 19.46 2.64
CA ALA A 456 -10.78 18.07 2.98
C ALA A 456 -9.60 17.15 2.64
N LEU A 457 -9.27 16.21 3.53
CA LEU A 457 -8.39 15.08 3.21
C LEU A 457 -9.19 14.06 2.40
N LEU A 458 -8.72 13.76 1.18
CA LEU A 458 -9.41 12.86 0.25
C LEU A 458 -8.80 11.47 0.20
N LEU A 459 -7.48 11.39 -0.02
CA LEU A 459 -6.79 10.13 -0.23
C LEU A 459 -5.51 10.05 0.58
N GLN A 460 -5.15 8.81 0.90
CA GLN A 460 -3.82 8.41 1.36
C GLN A 460 -3.28 7.38 0.36
N VAL A 461 -2.12 7.64 -0.24
CA VAL A 461 -1.48 6.78 -1.24
C VAL A 461 0.00 6.62 -0.89
N HIS A 462 0.40 5.43 -0.41
CA HIS A 462 1.75 5.14 0.09
C HIS A 462 2.17 6.08 1.24
N ASP A 463 3.03 7.06 0.98
CA ASP A 463 3.53 8.08 1.90
C ASP A 463 2.98 9.49 1.62
N GLU A 464 1.96 9.58 0.76
CA GLU A 464 1.32 10.78 0.25
C GLU A 464 -0.08 10.97 0.85
N LEU A 465 -0.43 12.20 1.20
CA LEU A 465 -1.77 12.65 1.56
C LEU A 465 -2.28 13.63 0.50
N ILE A 466 -3.50 13.42 -0.01
CA ILE A 466 -4.10 14.27 -1.03
C ILE A 466 -5.30 14.98 -0.43
N PHE A 467 -5.26 16.30 -0.54
CA PHE A 467 -6.30 17.21 -0.06
C PHE A 467 -6.99 17.90 -1.23
N GLU A 468 -8.26 18.24 -1.04
CA GLU A 468 -8.97 19.22 -1.85
C GLU A 468 -9.08 20.51 -1.05
N VAL A 469 -8.61 21.63 -1.60
CA VAL A 469 -8.48 22.91 -0.89
C VAL A 469 -9.06 24.04 -1.74
N GLU A 470 -9.80 24.98 -1.14
CA GLU A 470 -10.18 26.22 -1.80
C GLU A 470 -8.95 27.01 -2.24
N GLU A 471 -8.94 27.55 -3.47
CA GLU A 471 -7.78 28.27 -4.04
C GLU A 471 -7.30 29.42 -3.14
N SER A 472 -8.23 30.14 -2.52
CA SER A 472 -7.93 31.26 -1.61
C SER A 472 -7.29 30.82 -0.29
N SER A 473 -7.34 29.54 0.06
CA SER A 473 -6.88 28.98 1.35
C SER A 473 -5.61 28.14 1.23
N VAL A 474 -5.06 28.00 0.03
CA VAL A 474 -3.91 27.15 -0.28
C VAL A 474 -2.69 27.49 0.57
N GLU A 475 -2.27 28.77 0.62
CA GLU A 475 -1.09 29.19 1.37
C GLU A 475 -1.23 28.88 2.86
N LYS A 476 -2.36 29.26 3.46
CA LYS A 476 -2.70 29.00 4.86
C LYS A 476 -2.57 27.49 5.21
N TYR A 477 -3.18 26.62 4.40
CA TYR A 477 -3.16 25.19 4.71
C TYR A 477 -1.86 24.49 4.34
N SER A 478 -1.11 25.02 3.37
CA SER A 478 0.25 24.54 3.09
C SER A 478 1.16 24.69 4.31
N GLU A 479 1.12 25.83 5.00
CA GLU A 479 1.91 26.07 6.21
C GLU A 479 1.45 25.18 7.38
N ILE A 480 0.14 25.12 7.65
CA ILE A 480 -0.42 24.32 8.73
C ILE A 480 -0.10 22.84 8.55
N LEU A 481 -0.34 22.30 7.36
CA LEU A 481 -0.11 20.89 7.07
C LEU A 481 1.39 20.55 7.04
N ALA A 482 2.24 21.47 6.56
CA ALA A 482 3.69 21.32 6.62
C ALA A 482 4.18 21.19 8.06
N ASP A 483 3.69 22.03 8.96
CA ASP A 483 4.04 21.97 10.38
C ASP A 483 3.57 20.65 11.01
N ILE A 484 2.32 20.25 10.77
CA ILE A 484 1.77 18.98 11.28
C ILE A 484 2.59 17.80 10.79
N MET A 485 2.86 17.70 9.47
CA MET A 485 3.57 16.55 8.92
C MET A 485 5.02 16.46 9.40
N LYS A 486 5.71 17.59 9.57
CA LYS A 486 7.10 17.60 10.04
C LYS A 486 7.24 17.36 11.54
N ASN A 487 6.25 17.77 12.35
CA ASN A 487 6.43 17.88 13.80
C ASN A 487 5.54 16.96 14.64
N THR A 488 4.52 16.29 14.08
CA THR A 488 3.66 15.36 14.83
C THR A 488 4.45 14.17 15.37
N VAL A 489 5.41 13.67 14.60
CA VAL A 489 6.31 12.59 15.02
C VAL A 489 7.74 13.08 14.85
N GLN A 490 8.53 12.90 15.88
CA GLN A 490 9.96 13.17 15.83
C GLN A 490 10.71 11.85 15.82
N LEU A 491 11.52 11.64 14.80
CA LEU A 491 12.50 10.57 14.74
C LEU A 491 13.78 11.04 15.41
N GLU A 492 14.43 10.16 16.15
CA GLU A 492 15.70 10.51 16.79
C GLU A 492 16.78 10.74 15.73
N ASP A 493 17.52 11.84 15.86
CA ASP A 493 18.63 12.26 14.99
C ASP A 493 18.26 12.63 13.53
N VAL A 494 17.00 12.47 13.12
CA VAL A 494 16.59 12.70 11.72
C VAL A 494 15.29 13.49 11.65
N LYS A 495 15.28 14.61 10.92
CA LYS A 495 14.08 15.39 10.66
C LYS A 495 13.25 14.74 9.54
N LEU A 496 11.92 14.81 9.67
CA LEU A 496 11.02 14.48 8.56
C LEU A 496 10.88 15.66 7.62
N ASN A 497 11.09 15.43 6.33
CA ASN A 497 10.91 16.41 5.26
C ASN A 497 9.77 16.00 4.35
N ILE A 498 9.11 17.00 3.77
CA ILE A 498 7.97 16.84 2.89
C ILE A 498 8.15 17.60 1.60
N ASN A 499 7.41 17.19 0.56
CA ASN A 499 7.18 17.97 -0.65
C ASN A 499 5.70 18.33 -0.71
N ILE A 500 5.37 19.54 -1.17
CA ILE A 500 4.00 20.00 -1.39
C ILE A 500 3.87 20.36 -2.86
N ASN A 501 2.91 19.76 -3.53
CA ASN A 501 2.57 20.05 -4.91
C ASN A 501 1.09 20.40 -5.02
N ILE A 502 0.75 21.30 -5.92
CA ILE A 502 -0.61 21.84 -6.08
C ILE A 502 -0.96 21.80 -7.56
N GLY A 503 -2.17 21.38 -7.89
CA GLY A 503 -2.64 21.30 -9.26
C GLY A 503 -4.15 21.27 -9.37
N LYS A 504 -4.67 21.40 -10.58
CA LYS A 504 -6.11 21.25 -10.86
C LYS A 504 -6.54 19.79 -10.91
N ASN A 505 -5.60 18.91 -11.16
CA ASN A 505 -5.78 17.47 -11.18
C ASN A 505 -4.63 16.78 -10.42
N TRP A 506 -4.77 15.46 -10.19
CA TRP A 506 -3.80 14.70 -9.41
C TRP A 506 -2.44 14.52 -10.12
N ALA A 507 -2.39 14.60 -11.45
CA ALA A 507 -1.13 14.54 -12.17
C ALA A 507 -0.31 15.83 -11.99
N GLU A 508 -0.95 17.00 -12.02
CA GLU A 508 -0.31 18.29 -11.76
C GLU A 508 0.13 18.45 -10.30
N ALA A 509 -0.62 17.87 -9.37
CA ALA A 509 -0.32 17.88 -7.94
C ALA A 509 0.73 16.81 -7.54
N LYS A 510 1.66 16.43 -8.45
CA LYS A 510 2.67 15.38 -8.17
C LYS A 510 4.11 15.80 -8.49
#